data_57cca1159ae46f511eca0161b42c0381
#
_entry.id   57cca1159ae46f511eca0161b42c0381
#
_cell.length_a   1.000
_cell.length_b   1.000
_cell.length_c   1.000
_cell.angle_alpha   90.00
_cell.angle_beta   90.00
_cell.angle_gamma   90.00
#
_symmetry.space_group_name_H-M   'P 1'
#
loop_
_entity.id
_entity.type
_entity.pdbx_description
1 polymer ?
#
loop_
_entity_poly.entity_id
_entity_poly.type
_entity_poly.pdbx_seq_one_letter_code
_entity_poly.pdbx_strand_id
1 'polypeptide(L)'
;MVFGQGVPDAEVLFVGEGPGQSEDEQGLPFVGRSGQLLDKYLFAIDLDRSKNCYIANIVKCRPPQNRDPLPAESEACMPWLREQFRLIQPKIVVCLGRVAAQRMIRQDFSVTREHGQIIEKGGILFMGTFHPAALLRQPQNKPEAFADFTVLRDTIAAVCEHTYHK
;
A
#
# COMPACT_ATOMS: atom_id res chain seq x y z
N MET A 1 -0.97 9.38 -15.78
CA MET A 1 -0.12 9.13 -14.61
C MET A 1 -0.95 9.18 -13.34
N VAL A 2 -0.75 8.23 -12.45
CA VAL A 2 -1.44 8.15 -11.15
C VAL A 2 -0.39 8.35 -10.06
N PHE A 3 -0.33 9.55 -9.47
CA PHE A 3 0.76 9.91 -8.55
C PHE A 3 0.53 9.35 -7.13
N GLY A 4 -0.66 9.50 -6.61
CA GLY A 4 -1.04 9.03 -5.27
C GLY A 4 -2.23 9.83 -4.74
N GLN A 5 -2.73 9.42 -3.57
CA GLN A 5 -3.85 10.10 -2.92
C GLN A 5 -3.78 9.92 -1.41
N GLY A 6 -3.94 11.01 -0.69
CA GLY A 6 -3.98 10.98 0.77
C GLY A 6 -3.64 12.32 1.39
N VAL A 7 -3.44 12.32 2.71
CA VAL A 7 -3.07 13.53 3.43
C VAL A 7 -1.54 13.69 3.45
N PRO A 8 -1.01 14.92 3.32
CA PRO A 8 0.44 15.14 3.17
C PRO A 8 1.27 14.75 4.41
N ASP A 9 0.67 14.74 5.59
CA ASP A 9 1.34 14.42 6.85
C ASP A 9 0.98 13.02 7.36
N ALA A 10 0.58 12.12 6.47
CA ALA A 10 0.18 10.77 6.85
C ALA A 10 1.33 10.03 7.53
N GLU A 11 1.02 9.37 8.64
CA GLU A 11 1.95 8.48 9.32
C GLU A 11 1.95 7.08 8.72
N VAL A 12 0.89 6.72 7.97
CA VAL A 12 0.71 5.41 7.35
C VAL A 12 0.63 5.59 5.83
N LEU A 13 1.53 4.91 5.13
CA LEU A 13 1.61 4.91 3.67
C LEU A 13 1.35 3.50 3.15
N PHE A 14 0.38 3.38 2.25
CA PHE A 14 0.09 2.13 1.53
C PHE A 14 0.74 2.20 0.15
N VAL A 15 1.47 1.16 -0.23
CA VAL A 15 2.16 1.11 -1.52
C VAL A 15 1.72 -0.13 -2.28
N GLY A 16 1.12 0.07 -3.44
CA GLY A 16 0.74 -1.00 -4.35
C GLY A 16 1.67 -1.11 -5.54
N GLU A 17 1.29 -1.94 -6.49
CA GLU A 17 2.11 -2.23 -7.68
C GLU A 17 2.03 -1.12 -8.72
N GLY A 18 0.85 -0.91 -9.29
CA GLY A 18 0.64 0.08 -10.34
C GLY A 18 -0.85 0.24 -10.66
N PRO A 19 -1.20 1.30 -11.40
CA PRO A 19 -2.61 1.57 -11.70
C PRO A 19 -3.16 0.59 -12.75
N GLY A 20 -4.42 0.21 -12.59
CA GLY A 20 -5.20 -0.48 -13.60
C GLY A 20 -5.97 0.51 -14.47
N GLN A 21 -6.96 -0.01 -15.23
CA GLN A 21 -7.72 0.82 -16.17
C GLN A 21 -8.51 1.94 -15.47
N SER A 22 -9.25 1.60 -14.40
CA SER A 22 -10.04 2.61 -13.68
C SER A 22 -9.17 3.70 -13.07
N GLU A 23 -8.02 3.33 -12.52
CA GLU A 23 -7.05 4.25 -11.96
C GLU A 23 -6.46 5.16 -13.03
N ASP A 24 -6.11 4.57 -14.18
CA ASP A 24 -5.55 5.31 -15.31
C ASP A 24 -6.54 6.35 -15.83
N GLU A 25 -7.82 5.99 -15.92
CA GLU A 25 -8.88 6.88 -16.37
C GLU A 25 -9.15 8.03 -15.40
N GLN A 26 -9.11 7.77 -14.09
CA GLN A 26 -9.46 8.75 -13.05
C GLN A 26 -8.27 9.51 -12.49
N GLY A 27 -7.05 9.03 -12.70
CA GLY A 27 -5.85 9.62 -12.14
C GLY A 27 -5.67 9.39 -10.64
N LEU A 28 -6.43 8.46 -10.05
CA LEU A 28 -6.41 8.16 -8.62
C LEU A 28 -6.04 6.69 -8.38
N PRO A 29 -5.27 6.37 -7.30
CA PRO A 29 -4.91 5.00 -6.97
C PRO A 29 -6.09 4.24 -6.34
N PHE A 30 -6.19 2.96 -6.64
CA PHE A 30 -7.14 2.06 -6.00
C PHE A 30 -8.59 2.58 -6.01
N VAL A 31 -9.15 2.76 -7.20
CA VAL A 31 -10.55 3.23 -7.37
C VAL A 31 -11.47 2.20 -8.01
N GLY A 32 -10.94 1.12 -8.60
CA GLY A 32 -11.75 0.03 -9.15
C GLY A 32 -12.24 -0.92 -8.05
N ARG A 33 -12.61 -2.15 -8.45
CA ARG A 33 -13.12 -3.16 -7.49
C ARG A 33 -12.12 -3.46 -6.36
N SER A 34 -10.84 -3.59 -6.70
CA SER A 34 -9.80 -3.82 -5.69
C SER A 34 -9.65 -2.61 -4.76
N GLY A 35 -9.81 -1.40 -5.29
CA GLY A 35 -9.78 -0.19 -4.48
C GLY A 35 -10.95 -0.09 -3.52
N GLN A 36 -12.13 -0.51 -3.96
CA GLN A 36 -13.31 -0.55 -3.08
C GLN A 36 -13.11 -1.54 -1.95
N LEU A 37 -12.50 -2.68 -2.21
CA LEU A 37 -12.17 -3.64 -1.17
C LEU A 37 -11.15 -3.06 -0.18
N LEU A 38 -10.12 -2.40 -0.69
CA LEU A 38 -9.13 -1.73 0.17
C LEU A 38 -9.82 -0.70 1.08
N ASP A 39 -10.70 0.12 0.55
CA ASP A 39 -11.42 1.12 1.34
C ASP A 39 -12.23 0.48 2.47
N LYS A 40 -12.82 -0.70 2.24
CA LYS A 40 -13.53 -1.43 3.30
C LYS A 40 -12.60 -1.85 4.42
N TYR A 41 -11.41 -2.38 4.09
CA TYR A 41 -10.42 -2.72 5.10
C TYR A 41 -9.92 -1.50 5.85
N LEU A 42 -9.64 -0.41 5.15
CA LEU A 42 -9.22 0.84 5.77
C LEU A 42 -10.28 1.34 6.74
N PHE A 43 -11.52 1.39 6.30
CA PHE A 43 -12.63 1.85 7.13
C PHE A 43 -12.80 0.99 8.38
N ALA A 44 -12.60 -0.33 8.26
CA ALA A 44 -12.72 -1.25 9.40
C ALA A 44 -11.69 -0.99 10.49
N ILE A 45 -10.57 -0.35 10.19
CA ILE A 45 -9.54 0.02 11.16
C ILE A 45 -9.41 1.54 11.33
N ASP A 46 -10.47 2.27 11.03
CA ASP A 46 -10.57 3.72 11.19
C ASP A 46 -9.54 4.50 10.38
N LEU A 47 -9.24 4.00 9.18
CA LEU A 47 -8.44 4.72 8.20
C LEU A 47 -9.31 5.18 7.03
N ASP A 48 -8.95 6.35 6.48
CA ASP A 48 -9.61 6.93 5.31
C ASP A 48 -8.55 7.73 4.55
N ARG A 49 -8.43 7.47 3.24
CA ARG A 49 -7.44 8.16 2.42
C ARG A 49 -7.65 9.67 2.37
N SER A 50 -8.86 10.15 2.68
CA SER A 50 -9.15 11.58 2.75
C SER A 50 -8.83 12.20 4.11
N LYS A 51 -8.46 11.41 5.13
CA LYS A 51 -8.31 11.89 6.50
C LYS A 51 -6.98 11.58 7.16
N ASN A 52 -6.47 10.36 7.04
CA ASN A 52 -5.36 9.94 7.90
C ASN A 52 -4.42 8.89 7.31
N CYS A 53 -4.39 8.71 6.00
CA CYS A 53 -3.41 7.85 5.37
C CYS A 53 -3.10 8.33 3.95
N TYR A 54 -2.11 7.71 3.31
CA TYR A 54 -1.73 8.01 1.94
C TYR A 54 -1.59 6.71 1.16
N ILE A 55 -1.98 6.71 -0.10
CA ILE A 55 -1.90 5.55 -0.98
C ILE A 55 -1.11 5.94 -2.23
N ALA A 56 -0.12 5.12 -2.59
CA ALA A 56 0.70 5.31 -3.78
C ALA A 56 1.01 3.95 -4.39
N ASN A 57 1.57 3.95 -5.59
CA ASN A 57 2.03 2.74 -6.27
C ASN A 57 3.52 2.86 -6.61
N ILE A 58 4.18 1.71 -6.80
CA ILE A 58 5.57 1.64 -7.26
C ILE A 58 5.70 2.31 -8.62
N VAL A 59 4.85 1.92 -9.59
CA VAL A 59 4.80 2.58 -10.89
C VAL A 59 3.60 3.51 -10.96
N LYS A 60 3.78 4.65 -11.65
CA LYS A 60 2.77 5.71 -11.73
C LYS A 60 1.91 5.61 -12.99
N CYS A 61 2.30 4.80 -13.96
CA CYS A 61 1.58 4.59 -15.20
C CYS A 61 1.16 3.14 -15.33
N ARG A 62 -0.02 2.92 -15.96
CA ARG A 62 -0.56 1.58 -16.16
C ARG A 62 0.34 0.77 -17.08
N PRO A 63 0.86 -0.40 -16.63
CA PRO A 63 1.57 -1.31 -17.53
C PRO A 63 0.63 -1.86 -18.61
N PRO A 64 1.13 -2.16 -19.82
CA PRO A 64 0.30 -2.75 -20.87
C PRO A 64 -0.41 -4.02 -20.39
N GLN A 65 -1.72 -4.12 -20.64
CA GLN A 65 -2.55 -5.28 -20.27
C GLN A 65 -2.52 -5.63 -18.77
N ASN A 66 -2.23 -4.65 -17.91
CA ASN A 66 -2.14 -4.82 -16.45
C ASN A 66 -1.12 -5.89 -16.03
N ARG A 67 -0.08 -6.13 -16.84
CA ARG A 67 1.01 -7.03 -16.45
C ARG A 67 1.81 -6.47 -15.28
N ASP A 68 2.62 -7.32 -14.64
CA ASP A 68 3.58 -6.85 -13.64
C ASP A 68 4.53 -5.82 -14.26
N PRO A 69 4.91 -4.76 -13.52
CA PRO A 69 5.90 -3.80 -14.04
C PRO A 69 7.24 -4.48 -14.32
N LEU A 70 7.87 -4.08 -15.44
CA LEU A 70 9.24 -4.48 -15.71
C LEU A 70 10.18 -3.75 -14.74
N PRO A 71 11.36 -4.33 -14.42
CA PRO A 71 12.31 -3.65 -13.54
C PRO A 71 12.67 -2.23 -14.00
N ALA A 72 12.79 -1.99 -15.31
CA ALA A 72 13.08 -0.66 -15.85
C ALA A 72 11.92 0.32 -15.57
N GLU A 73 10.67 -0.15 -15.63
CA GLU A 73 9.50 0.68 -15.34
C GLU A 73 9.45 1.06 -13.86
N SER A 74 9.72 0.11 -12.97
CA SER A 74 9.81 0.37 -11.54
C SER A 74 10.93 1.36 -11.23
N GLU A 75 12.10 1.19 -11.82
CA GLU A 75 13.24 2.11 -11.64
C GLU A 75 12.91 3.52 -12.13
N ALA A 76 12.21 3.65 -13.26
CA ALA A 76 11.83 4.94 -13.81
C ALA A 76 10.90 5.73 -12.90
N CYS A 77 10.06 5.03 -12.14
CA CYS A 77 9.10 5.67 -11.21
C CYS A 77 9.61 5.81 -9.78
N MET A 78 10.69 5.14 -9.40
CA MET A 78 11.23 5.19 -8.03
C MET A 78 11.58 6.61 -7.55
N PRO A 79 12.13 7.52 -8.37
CA PRO A 79 12.37 8.88 -7.90
C PRO A 79 11.11 9.58 -7.39
N TRP A 80 9.97 9.33 -8.02
CA TRP A 80 8.69 9.90 -7.59
C TRP A 80 8.26 9.34 -6.23
N LEU A 81 8.40 8.04 -6.02
CA LEU A 81 8.07 7.41 -4.76
C LEU A 81 9.01 7.87 -3.65
N ARG A 82 10.31 7.99 -3.93
CA ARG A 82 11.28 8.53 -2.97
C ARG A 82 10.92 9.95 -2.54
N GLU A 83 10.48 10.79 -3.49
CA GLU A 83 10.05 12.15 -3.18
C GLU A 83 8.79 12.15 -2.31
N GLN A 84 7.84 11.25 -2.57
CA GLN A 84 6.67 11.08 -1.72
C GLN A 84 7.07 10.69 -0.29
N PHE A 85 8.02 9.75 -0.14
CA PHE A 85 8.57 9.38 1.17
C PHE A 85 9.19 10.56 1.87
N ARG A 86 9.98 11.34 1.17
CA ARG A 86 10.68 12.50 1.73
C ARG A 86 9.69 13.55 2.24
N LEU A 87 8.61 13.77 1.52
CA LEU A 87 7.60 14.77 1.87
C LEU A 87 6.65 14.29 2.96
N ILE A 88 6.24 13.03 2.91
CA ILE A 88 5.26 12.46 3.84
C ILE A 88 5.90 12.05 5.16
N GLN A 89 7.09 11.46 5.11
CA GLN A 89 7.82 10.93 6.27
C GLN A 89 6.96 9.94 7.08
N PRO A 90 6.50 8.83 6.44
CA PRO A 90 5.63 7.88 7.13
C PRO A 90 6.38 7.13 8.23
N LYS A 91 5.65 6.72 9.26
CA LYS A 91 6.16 5.83 10.31
C LYS A 91 5.93 4.37 9.98
N ILE A 92 4.88 4.09 9.23
CA ILE A 92 4.49 2.73 8.82
C ILE A 92 4.24 2.72 7.32
N VAL A 93 4.82 1.72 6.64
CA VAL A 93 4.60 1.47 5.21
C VAL A 93 4.00 0.09 5.05
N VAL A 94 2.83 0.03 4.44
CA VAL A 94 2.13 -1.22 4.15
C VAL A 94 2.24 -1.51 2.66
N CYS A 95 2.90 -2.61 2.34
CA CYS A 95 3.10 -3.04 0.95
C CYS A 95 1.99 -4.00 0.54
N LEU A 96 1.24 -3.63 -0.47
CA LEU A 96 0.09 -4.39 -0.96
C LEU A 96 0.53 -5.26 -2.12
N GLY A 97 0.78 -6.53 -1.84
CA GLY A 97 1.17 -7.53 -2.80
C GLY A 97 2.67 -7.74 -2.94
N ARG A 98 3.01 -8.75 -3.73
CA ARG A 98 4.39 -9.23 -3.89
C ARG A 98 5.31 -8.16 -4.48
N VAL A 99 4.88 -7.49 -5.54
CA VAL A 99 5.75 -6.53 -6.26
C VAL A 99 6.16 -5.39 -5.34
N ALA A 100 5.21 -4.79 -4.64
CA ALA A 100 5.50 -3.70 -3.71
C ALA A 100 6.37 -4.19 -2.55
N ALA A 101 6.06 -5.34 -1.97
CA ALA A 101 6.81 -5.88 -0.83
C ALA A 101 8.24 -6.23 -1.21
N GLN A 102 8.45 -6.83 -2.38
CA GLN A 102 9.80 -7.18 -2.84
C GLN A 102 10.64 -5.94 -3.13
N ARG A 103 10.01 -4.88 -3.61
CA ARG A 103 10.70 -3.63 -3.91
C ARG A 103 11.02 -2.81 -2.65
N MET A 104 10.11 -2.82 -1.68
CA MET A 104 10.20 -1.93 -0.52
C MET A 104 10.83 -2.60 0.71
N ILE A 105 10.60 -3.89 0.91
CA ILE A 105 11.07 -4.61 2.09
C ILE A 105 12.34 -5.38 1.77
N ARG A 106 12.25 -6.42 0.92
CA ARG A 106 13.41 -7.14 0.41
C ARG A 106 13.02 -8.01 -0.79
N GLN A 107 14.00 -8.30 -1.62
CA GLN A 107 13.82 -8.91 -2.93
C GLN A 107 13.16 -10.30 -2.89
N ASP A 108 13.41 -11.08 -1.85
CA ASP A 108 12.88 -12.44 -1.70
C ASP A 108 11.64 -12.53 -0.79
N PHE A 109 10.97 -11.41 -0.56
CA PHE A 109 9.79 -11.38 0.30
C PHE A 109 8.68 -12.27 -0.27
N SER A 110 8.10 -13.12 0.61
CA SER A 110 6.98 -14.00 0.27
C SER A 110 5.73 -13.57 1.02
N VAL A 111 4.74 -13.07 0.29
CA VAL A 111 3.45 -12.67 0.90
C VAL A 111 2.79 -13.86 1.57
N THR A 112 2.83 -15.04 0.95
CA THR A 112 2.20 -16.25 1.49
C THR A 112 2.75 -16.62 2.86
N ARG A 113 4.05 -16.44 3.09
CA ARG A 113 4.71 -16.88 4.33
C ARG A 113 4.93 -15.76 5.33
N GLU A 114 5.02 -14.52 4.87
CA GLU A 114 5.48 -13.41 5.71
C GLU A 114 4.48 -12.28 5.90
N HIS A 115 3.28 -12.41 5.31
CA HIS A 115 2.26 -11.38 5.43
C HIS A 115 1.92 -11.09 6.89
N GLY A 116 1.61 -9.85 7.20
CA GLY A 116 1.20 -9.43 8.54
C GLY A 116 2.34 -9.24 9.53
N GLN A 117 3.58 -9.59 9.18
CA GLN A 117 4.73 -9.40 10.06
C GLN A 117 5.21 -7.95 9.99
N ILE A 118 5.51 -7.37 11.16
CA ILE A 118 6.07 -6.03 11.24
C ILE A 118 7.60 -6.14 11.17
N ILE A 119 8.19 -5.43 10.21
CA ILE A 119 9.63 -5.45 9.95
C ILE A 119 10.16 -4.03 10.06
N GLU A 120 11.13 -3.79 10.94
CA GLU A 120 11.77 -2.49 11.05
C GLU A 120 12.92 -2.38 10.04
N LYS A 121 12.97 -1.24 9.35
CA LYS A 121 14.02 -0.96 8.36
C LYS A 121 14.24 0.54 8.30
N GLY A 122 15.43 0.99 8.68
CA GLY A 122 15.78 2.39 8.63
C GLY A 122 14.91 3.31 9.48
N GLY A 123 14.41 2.83 10.61
CA GLY A 123 13.55 3.60 11.51
C GLY A 123 12.07 3.62 11.09
N ILE A 124 11.71 2.94 10.02
CA ILE A 124 10.34 2.83 9.53
C ILE A 124 9.86 1.39 9.72
N LEU A 125 8.60 1.21 10.10
CA LEU A 125 7.98 -0.10 10.21
C LEU A 125 7.33 -0.47 8.89
N PHE A 126 7.60 -1.67 8.40
CA PHE A 126 7.06 -2.20 7.15
C PHE A 126 6.19 -3.42 7.42
N MET A 127 5.13 -3.55 6.65
CA MET A 127 4.30 -4.75 6.62
C MET A 127 3.99 -5.08 5.17
N GLY A 128 4.16 -6.34 4.76
CA GLY A 128 3.64 -6.84 3.49
C GLY A 128 2.35 -7.60 3.74
N THR A 129 1.37 -7.43 2.87
CA THR A 129 0.12 -8.18 2.91
C THR A 129 -0.40 -8.42 1.49
N PHE A 130 -1.56 -9.04 1.37
CA PHE A 130 -2.15 -9.37 0.07
C PHE A 130 -2.54 -8.11 -0.70
N HIS A 131 -2.33 -8.13 -2.02
CA HIS A 131 -2.92 -7.12 -2.88
C HIS A 131 -4.44 -7.33 -2.92
N PRO A 132 -5.26 -6.26 -2.85
CA PRO A 132 -6.70 -6.41 -2.90
C PRO A 132 -7.22 -7.18 -4.12
N ALA A 133 -6.60 -7.02 -5.30
CA ALA A 133 -6.95 -7.79 -6.48
C ALA A 133 -6.74 -9.30 -6.29
N ALA A 134 -5.70 -9.70 -5.56
CA ALA A 134 -5.47 -11.11 -5.24
C ALA A 134 -6.57 -11.66 -4.32
N LEU A 135 -7.08 -10.85 -3.41
CA LEU A 135 -8.20 -11.24 -2.53
C LEU A 135 -9.52 -11.38 -3.30
N LEU A 136 -9.71 -10.61 -4.36
CA LEU A 136 -10.87 -10.78 -5.23
C LEU A 136 -10.81 -12.11 -6.00
N ARG A 137 -9.62 -12.54 -6.42
CA ARG A 137 -9.41 -13.82 -7.09
C ARG A 137 -9.47 -15.01 -6.15
N GLN A 138 -9.00 -14.84 -4.91
CA GLN A 138 -8.94 -15.89 -3.89
C GLN A 138 -9.57 -15.41 -2.58
N PRO A 139 -10.93 -15.33 -2.53
CA PRO A 139 -11.61 -14.77 -1.35
C PRO A 139 -11.35 -15.53 -0.06
N GLN A 140 -10.90 -16.78 -0.13
CA GLN A 140 -10.55 -17.59 1.05
C GLN A 140 -9.41 -16.96 1.86
N ASN A 141 -8.61 -16.07 1.27
CA ASN A 141 -7.53 -15.38 1.98
C ASN A 141 -7.98 -14.09 2.68
N LYS A 142 -9.23 -13.68 2.55
CA LYS A 142 -9.75 -12.46 3.20
C LYS A 142 -9.63 -12.48 4.71
N PRO A 143 -9.93 -13.58 5.43
CA PRO A 143 -9.73 -13.60 6.89
C PRO A 143 -8.28 -13.35 7.31
N GLU A 144 -7.31 -13.92 6.58
CA GLU A 144 -5.90 -13.71 6.86
C GLU A 144 -5.49 -12.25 6.61
N ALA A 145 -5.96 -11.67 5.51
CA ALA A 145 -5.72 -10.25 5.23
C ALA A 145 -6.35 -9.36 6.30
N PHE A 146 -7.54 -9.66 6.77
CA PHE A 146 -8.18 -8.90 7.84
C PHE A 146 -7.39 -8.99 9.14
N ALA A 147 -6.83 -10.15 9.45
CA ALA A 147 -5.95 -10.32 10.61
C ALA A 147 -4.71 -9.42 10.48
N ASP A 148 -4.14 -9.28 9.27
CA ASP A 148 -3.03 -8.36 9.03
C ASP A 148 -3.42 -6.91 9.32
N PHE A 149 -4.61 -6.50 8.88
CA PHE A 149 -5.11 -5.15 9.16
C PHE A 149 -5.37 -4.92 10.65
N THR A 150 -5.75 -5.96 11.39
CA THR A 150 -5.87 -5.88 12.85
C THR A 150 -4.51 -5.64 13.51
N VAL A 151 -3.47 -6.33 13.06
CA VAL A 151 -2.10 -6.09 13.53
C VAL A 151 -1.67 -4.66 13.18
N LEU A 152 -2.00 -4.20 11.98
CA LEU A 152 -1.71 -2.83 11.55
C LEU A 152 -2.40 -1.81 12.47
N ARG A 153 -3.67 -2.01 12.79
CA ARG A 153 -4.41 -1.14 13.72
C ARG A 153 -3.70 -1.03 15.07
N ASP A 154 -3.30 -2.16 15.63
CA ASP A 154 -2.63 -2.18 16.92
C ASP A 154 -1.26 -1.50 16.85
N THR A 155 -0.54 -1.67 15.74
CA THR A 155 0.74 -1.00 15.51
C THR A 155 0.57 0.51 15.38
N ILE A 156 -0.43 0.97 14.65
CA ILE A 156 -0.74 2.41 14.53
C ILE A 156 -1.02 3.00 15.92
N ALA A 157 -1.86 2.32 16.71
CA ALA A 157 -2.18 2.80 18.05
C ALA A 157 -0.96 2.90 18.95
N ALA A 158 0.03 2.03 18.75
CA ALA A 158 1.25 2.00 19.55
C ALA A 158 2.29 3.06 19.14
N VAL A 159 2.45 3.35 17.86
CA VAL A 159 3.59 4.14 17.38
C VAL A 159 3.21 5.46 16.70
N CYS A 160 1.99 5.63 16.22
CA CYS A 160 1.58 6.86 15.56
C CYS A 160 1.06 7.90 16.55
N GLU A 161 1.37 9.17 16.27
CA GLU A 161 1.03 10.27 17.18
C GLU A 161 -0.34 10.85 16.91
N HIS A 162 -0.75 10.97 15.63
CA HIS A 162 -1.97 11.70 15.27
C HIS A 162 -2.92 10.94 14.34
N THR A 163 -2.58 9.74 13.86
CA THR A 163 -3.43 9.01 12.90
C THR A 163 -4.84 8.81 13.43
N TYR A 164 -4.99 8.41 14.70
CA TYR A 164 -6.26 8.20 15.37
C TYR A 164 -6.65 9.34 16.33
N HIS A 165 -5.79 10.34 16.46
CA HIS A 165 -6.00 11.46 17.36
C HIS A 165 -6.06 12.75 16.56
N LYS A 166 -7.18 13.44 16.66
CA LYS A 166 -7.34 14.76 16.01
C LYS A 166 -7.86 15.77 17.01
#